data_09877b90c0103eeeaa4bb57c2730ae49
#
_entry.id   09877b90c0103eeeaa4bb57c2730ae49
#
_cell.length_a   1.000
_cell.length_b   1.000
_cell.length_c   1.000
_cell.angle_alpha   90.00
_cell.angle_beta   90.00
_cell.angle_gamma   90.00
#
_symmetry.space_group_name_H-M   'P 1'
#
loop_
_entity.id
_entity.type
_entity.pdbx_description
1 polymer ?
#
loop_
_entity_poly.entity_id
_entity_poly.type
_entity_poly.pdbx_seq_one_letter_code
_entity_poly.pdbx_strand_id
1 'polypeptide(L)'
;MWLIAVALFVGIAGYIIVTTIIDIMLMGKLIPRISMKCRQKEYIVKNQNRIDIQTGYQCSAFSVAYLLRHFGIDANGMDIYNQMPYKMKDGCVYPKGLPKVLQEYGVCTKYYSGNIEALQNEVCKGMPVIVMIRVRIDKNWLHYVPVVGFDDRYVFVAESLPELVNCNCNKCYNRRIEKKYFLQLWNTAMLKQPLFRNTFYVVTKSNTKKGE
;
A
#
# COMPACT_ATOMS: atom_id res chain seq x y z
N MET A 1 9.17 28.08 35.42
CA MET A 1 9.78 27.35 34.29
C MET A 1 9.51 25.86 34.33
N TRP A 2 9.75 25.15 35.44
CA TRP A 2 9.58 23.68 35.50
C TRP A 2 8.14 23.20 35.27
N LEU A 3 7.15 23.87 35.86
CA LEU A 3 5.72 23.55 35.68
C LEU A 3 5.27 23.66 34.20
N ILE A 4 5.79 24.64 33.45
CA ILE A 4 5.49 24.81 32.04
C ILE A 4 6.11 23.65 31.21
N ALA A 5 7.33 23.25 31.54
CA ALA A 5 7.99 22.12 30.86
C ALA A 5 7.26 20.80 31.14
N VAL A 6 6.80 20.56 32.36
CA VAL A 6 5.99 19.39 32.71
C VAL A 6 4.65 19.40 31.98
N ALA A 7 3.95 20.53 31.91
CA ALA A 7 2.67 20.65 31.20
C ALA A 7 2.82 20.40 29.69
N LEU A 8 3.89 20.92 29.07
CA LEU A 8 4.20 20.66 27.68
C LEU A 8 4.50 19.18 27.42
N PHE A 9 5.30 18.55 28.29
CA PHE A 9 5.61 17.11 28.15
C PHE A 9 4.35 16.24 28.27
N VAL A 10 3.49 16.50 29.25
CA VAL A 10 2.21 15.79 29.42
C VAL A 10 1.29 16.01 28.23
N GLY A 11 1.21 17.23 27.69
CA GLY A 11 0.43 17.55 26.50
C GLY A 11 0.92 16.79 25.26
N ILE A 12 2.23 16.75 25.01
CA ILE A 12 2.83 16.01 23.90
C ILE A 12 2.60 14.50 24.05
N ALA A 13 2.82 13.95 25.26
CA ALA A 13 2.60 12.53 25.53
C ALA A 13 1.12 12.15 25.32
N GLY A 14 0.19 12.96 25.83
CA GLY A 14 -1.26 12.77 25.61
C GLY A 14 -1.63 12.82 24.14
N TYR A 15 -1.09 13.77 23.38
CA TYR A 15 -1.31 13.87 21.95
C TYR A 15 -0.81 12.62 21.21
N ILE A 16 0.39 12.14 21.49
CA ILE A 16 0.96 10.92 20.90
C ILE A 16 0.09 9.70 21.20
N ILE A 17 -0.37 9.56 22.45
CA ILE A 17 -1.23 8.43 22.85
C ILE A 17 -2.55 8.46 22.07
N VAL A 18 -3.23 9.60 22.06
CA VAL A 18 -4.53 9.76 21.38
C VAL A 18 -4.41 9.51 19.88
N THR A 19 -3.40 10.10 19.22
CA THR A 19 -3.17 9.88 17.77
C THR A 19 -2.84 8.42 17.48
N THR A 20 -2.04 7.77 18.32
CA THR A 20 -1.70 6.35 18.16
C THR A 20 -2.94 5.45 18.30
N ILE A 21 -3.84 5.73 19.24
CA ILE A 21 -5.09 4.98 19.39
C ILE A 21 -5.98 5.17 18.16
N ILE A 22 -6.17 6.40 17.70
CA ILE A 22 -6.96 6.70 16.50
C ILE A 22 -6.35 6.00 15.27
N ASP A 23 -5.03 6.05 15.12
CA ASP A 23 -4.31 5.40 14.04
C ASP A 23 -4.53 3.88 14.05
N ILE A 24 -4.43 3.22 15.22
CA ILE A 24 -4.68 1.78 15.33
C ILE A 24 -6.14 1.44 14.96
N MET A 25 -7.08 2.29 15.36
CA MET A 25 -8.51 2.08 15.07
C MET A 25 -8.86 2.22 13.59
N LEU A 26 -8.27 3.17 12.87
CA LEU A 26 -8.60 3.50 11.48
C LEU A 26 -7.60 2.92 10.48
N MET A 27 -6.33 2.90 10.84
CA MET A 27 -5.25 2.48 9.95
C MET A 27 -4.93 0.98 10.07
N GLY A 28 -5.24 0.37 11.21
CA GLY A 28 -4.90 -1.02 11.50
C GLY A 28 -3.52 -1.19 12.15
N LYS A 29 -3.27 -2.41 12.63
CA LYS A 29 -2.02 -2.73 13.33
C LYS A 29 -0.84 -2.73 12.37
N LEU A 30 0.08 -1.82 12.56
CA LEU A 30 1.32 -1.72 11.80
C LEU A 30 2.41 -2.57 12.46
N ILE A 31 3.11 -3.37 11.66
CA ILE A 31 4.17 -4.28 12.10
C ILE A 31 5.49 -3.82 11.48
N PRO A 32 6.55 -3.54 12.26
CA PRO A 32 7.86 -3.25 11.72
C PRO A 32 8.42 -4.44 10.94
N ARG A 33 8.98 -4.19 9.74
CA ARG A 33 9.62 -5.21 8.92
C ARG A 33 10.81 -4.62 8.15
N ILE A 34 12.00 -4.91 8.62
CA ILE A 34 13.26 -4.45 8.03
C ILE A 34 14.03 -5.66 7.50
N SER A 35 14.65 -5.53 6.35
CA SER A 35 15.59 -6.48 5.78
C SER A 35 16.91 -5.80 5.50
N MET A 36 18.01 -6.49 5.74
CA MET A 36 19.36 -5.95 5.49
C MET A 36 19.74 -6.01 4.01
N LYS A 37 19.11 -6.95 3.25
CA LYS A 37 19.47 -7.16 1.84
C LYS A 37 18.32 -7.82 1.08
N CYS A 38 18.12 -7.43 -0.17
CA CYS A 38 17.40 -8.23 -1.15
C CYS A 38 18.39 -9.11 -1.93
N ARG A 39 18.07 -10.39 -2.11
CA ARG A 39 18.94 -11.34 -2.82
C ARG A 39 18.94 -11.13 -4.34
N GLN A 40 17.84 -10.63 -4.87
CA GLN A 40 17.67 -10.40 -6.31
C GLN A 40 17.93 -8.94 -6.65
N LYS A 41 18.63 -8.69 -7.76
CA LYS A 41 18.84 -7.34 -8.29
C LYS A 41 17.63 -6.82 -9.02
N GLU A 42 16.91 -7.74 -9.69
CA GLU A 42 15.68 -7.46 -10.45
C GLU A 42 14.67 -8.58 -10.28
N TYR A 43 13.40 -8.24 -10.35
CA TYR A 43 12.29 -9.19 -10.32
C TYR A 43 11.03 -8.56 -10.89
N ILE A 44 10.23 -9.32 -11.61
CA ILE A 44 8.88 -8.98 -12.03
C ILE A 44 7.98 -10.18 -11.74
N VAL A 45 6.81 -9.91 -11.16
CA VAL A 45 5.76 -10.91 -10.93
C VAL A 45 5.34 -11.52 -12.27
N LYS A 46 5.34 -12.86 -12.35
CA LYS A 46 5.18 -13.58 -13.63
C LYS A 46 3.75 -13.61 -14.14
N ASN A 47 2.75 -13.59 -13.25
CA ASN A 47 1.35 -13.67 -13.64
C ASN A 47 0.90 -12.38 -14.31
N GLN A 48 0.57 -12.46 -15.59
CA GLN A 48 -0.04 -11.34 -16.30
C GLN A 48 -1.40 -11.00 -15.68
N ASN A 49 -1.70 -9.72 -15.63
CA ASN A 49 -2.93 -9.22 -15.04
C ASN A 49 -3.39 -7.98 -15.82
N ARG A 50 -4.69 -7.74 -15.91
CA ARG A 50 -5.17 -6.48 -16.49
C ARG A 50 -4.99 -5.37 -15.44
N ILE A 51 -4.71 -4.17 -15.95
CA ILE A 51 -4.61 -2.97 -15.13
C ILE A 51 -5.79 -2.08 -15.48
N ASP A 52 -6.73 -1.98 -14.55
CA ASP A 52 -7.92 -1.15 -14.73
C ASP A 52 -7.61 0.28 -14.31
N ILE A 53 -8.20 1.25 -15.03
CA ILE A 53 -8.04 2.68 -14.78
C ILE A 53 -9.22 3.18 -13.95
N GLN A 54 -8.93 3.87 -12.86
CA GLN A 54 -9.94 4.50 -11.99
C GLN A 54 -10.37 5.87 -12.53
N THR A 55 -11.55 6.32 -12.12
CA THR A 55 -12.10 7.63 -12.50
C THR A 55 -12.18 8.62 -11.33
N GLY A 56 -11.84 8.19 -10.11
CA GLY A 56 -11.93 9.02 -8.90
C GLY A 56 -11.06 8.47 -7.77
N TYR A 57 -11.56 8.42 -6.54
CA TYR A 57 -10.79 8.09 -5.33
C TYR A 57 -10.76 6.58 -5.00
N GLN A 58 -10.88 5.70 -6.00
CA GLN A 58 -11.05 4.26 -5.83
C GLN A 58 -9.74 3.45 -5.79
N CYS A 59 -8.58 4.08 -5.68
CA CYS A 59 -7.25 3.43 -5.78
C CYS A 59 -7.09 2.21 -4.87
N SER A 60 -7.65 2.24 -3.66
CA SER A 60 -7.65 1.11 -2.74
C SER A 60 -8.33 -0.13 -3.33
N ALA A 61 -9.51 0.06 -3.92
CA ALA A 61 -10.31 -1.01 -4.51
C ALA A 61 -9.69 -1.56 -5.80
N PHE A 62 -9.13 -0.69 -6.64
CA PHE A 62 -8.43 -1.10 -7.87
C PHE A 62 -7.15 -1.89 -7.55
N SER A 63 -6.42 -1.50 -6.48
CA SER A 63 -5.28 -2.26 -5.98
C SER A 63 -5.68 -3.62 -5.42
N VAL A 64 -6.80 -3.70 -4.69
CA VAL A 64 -7.37 -4.95 -4.18
C VAL A 64 -7.83 -5.84 -5.33
N ALA A 65 -8.56 -5.31 -6.31
CA ALA A 65 -9.01 -6.06 -7.49
C ALA A 65 -7.83 -6.63 -8.27
N TYR A 66 -6.75 -5.84 -8.46
CA TYR A 66 -5.52 -6.32 -9.07
C TYR A 66 -4.93 -7.51 -8.29
N LEU A 67 -4.86 -7.41 -6.96
CA LEU A 67 -4.34 -8.48 -6.11
C LEU A 67 -5.22 -9.74 -6.17
N LEU A 68 -6.55 -9.60 -6.14
CA LEU A 68 -7.49 -10.73 -6.24
C LEU A 68 -7.35 -11.48 -7.56
N ARG A 69 -7.25 -10.76 -8.68
CA ARG A 69 -7.03 -11.37 -10.01
C ARG A 69 -5.70 -12.10 -10.10
N HIS A 70 -4.68 -11.68 -9.36
CA HIS A 70 -3.42 -12.43 -9.27
C HIS A 70 -3.64 -13.84 -8.67
N PHE A 71 -4.65 -14.03 -7.84
CA PHE A 71 -5.09 -15.33 -7.31
C PHE A 71 -6.09 -16.07 -8.20
N GLY A 72 -6.40 -15.55 -9.40
CA GLY A 72 -7.39 -16.13 -10.30
C GLY A 72 -8.84 -15.81 -9.91
N ILE A 73 -9.07 -14.92 -8.96
CA ILE A 73 -10.40 -14.44 -8.60
C ILE A 73 -10.77 -13.31 -9.55
N ASP A 74 -11.85 -13.48 -10.33
CA ASP A 74 -12.35 -12.37 -11.15
C ASP A 74 -12.87 -11.25 -10.25
N ALA A 75 -12.30 -10.05 -10.40
CA ALA A 75 -12.61 -8.90 -9.57
C ALA A 75 -12.53 -7.62 -10.41
N ASN A 76 -13.55 -6.79 -10.25
CA ASN A 76 -13.63 -5.46 -10.84
C ASN A 76 -13.39 -4.39 -9.77
N GLY A 77 -12.64 -3.34 -10.11
CA GLY A 77 -12.30 -2.28 -9.16
C GLY A 77 -13.50 -1.53 -8.59
N MET A 78 -14.55 -1.28 -9.41
CA MET A 78 -15.76 -0.60 -8.94
C MET A 78 -16.62 -1.49 -8.04
N ASP A 79 -16.73 -2.78 -8.37
CA ASP A 79 -17.49 -3.74 -7.54
C ASP A 79 -16.83 -3.91 -6.18
N ILE A 80 -15.49 -4.00 -6.14
CA ILE A 80 -14.73 -3.99 -4.90
C ILE A 80 -14.92 -2.67 -4.15
N TYR A 81 -14.91 -1.51 -4.86
CA TYR A 81 -15.12 -0.22 -4.21
C TYR A 81 -16.49 -0.12 -3.53
N ASN A 82 -17.53 -0.64 -4.16
CA ASN A 82 -18.88 -0.65 -3.57
C ASN A 82 -18.92 -1.42 -2.24
N GLN A 83 -18.12 -2.49 -2.12
CA GLN A 83 -18.01 -3.34 -0.92
C GLN A 83 -17.04 -2.77 0.13
N MET A 84 -16.17 -1.78 -0.24
CA MET A 84 -15.15 -1.25 0.67
C MET A 84 -15.78 -0.64 1.94
N PRO A 85 -15.41 -1.12 3.13
CA PRO A 85 -15.74 -0.45 4.40
C PRO A 85 -14.77 0.70 4.67
N TYR A 86 -15.08 1.49 5.69
CA TYR A 86 -14.23 2.59 6.16
C TYR A 86 -13.95 3.66 5.09
N LYS A 87 -14.96 3.96 4.26
CA LYS A 87 -14.88 5.09 3.33
C LYS A 87 -14.92 6.41 4.10
N MET A 88 -14.06 7.34 3.70
CA MET A 88 -14.07 8.72 4.15
C MET A 88 -15.13 9.54 3.38
N LYS A 89 -15.41 10.76 3.84
CA LYS A 89 -16.39 11.66 3.19
C LYS A 89 -16.01 12.01 1.75
N ASP A 90 -14.71 12.06 1.43
CA ASP A 90 -14.17 12.33 0.10
C ASP A 90 -14.13 11.09 -0.81
N GLY A 91 -14.56 9.93 -0.32
CA GLY A 91 -14.52 8.66 -1.05
C GLY A 91 -13.22 7.87 -0.92
N CYS A 92 -12.17 8.42 -0.31
CA CYS A 92 -10.98 7.64 0.03
C CYS A 92 -11.32 6.54 1.05
N VAL A 93 -10.47 5.53 1.14
CA VAL A 93 -10.66 4.41 2.07
C VAL A 93 -9.50 4.37 3.06
N TYR A 94 -9.83 4.27 4.36
CA TYR A 94 -8.81 4.07 5.38
C TYR A 94 -8.08 2.73 5.18
N PRO A 95 -6.79 2.65 5.54
CA PRO A 95 -5.97 1.45 5.37
C PRO A 95 -6.61 0.16 5.88
N LYS A 96 -7.36 0.21 6.98
CA LYS A 96 -8.08 -0.93 7.55
C LYS A 96 -9.15 -1.53 6.61
N GLY A 97 -9.61 -0.78 5.62
CA GLY A 97 -10.60 -1.24 4.64
C GLY A 97 -10.06 -2.34 3.72
N LEU A 98 -8.79 -2.25 3.31
CA LEU A 98 -8.21 -3.21 2.37
C LEU A 98 -8.16 -4.66 2.93
N PRO A 99 -7.58 -4.91 4.12
CA PRO A 99 -7.55 -6.26 4.68
C PRO A 99 -8.95 -6.80 4.99
N LYS A 100 -9.91 -5.92 5.31
CA LYS A 100 -11.28 -6.33 5.62
C LYS A 100 -11.97 -6.91 4.39
N VAL A 101 -11.90 -6.23 3.24
CA VAL A 101 -12.44 -6.75 1.98
C VAL A 101 -11.67 -7.99 1.51
N LEU A 102 -10.34 -7.97 1.53
CA LEU A 102 -9.54 -9.13 1.12
C LEU A 102 -9.90 -10.40 1.91
N GLN A 103 -10.20 -10.26 3.20
CA GLN A 103 -10.62 -11.38 4.05
C GLN A 103 -11.91 -12.02 3.58
N GLU A 104 -12.86 -11.28 3.01
CA GLU A 104 -14.12 -11.80 2.45
C GLU A 104 -13.88 -12.72 1.25
N TYR A 105 -12.76 -12.50 0.53
CA TYR A 105 -12.29 -13.36 -0.55
C TYR A 105 -11.29 -14.44 -0.08
N GLY A 106 -11.19 -14.69 1.22
CA GLY A 106 -10.27 -15.69 1.78
C GLY A 106 -8.79 -15.30 1.75
N VAL A 107 -8.47 -14.03 1.48
CA VAL A 107 -7.10 -13.50 1.40
C VAL A 107 -6.76 -12.75 2.68
N CYS A 108 -5.87 -13.30 3.50
CA CYS A 108 -5.39 -12.66 4.72
C CYS A 108 -4.11 -11.86 4.45
N THR A 109 -4.05 -10.67 4.99
CA THR A 109 -2.89 -9.79 4.84
C THR A 109 -2.38 -9.29 6.18
N LYS A 110 -1.10 -8.86 6.21
CA LYS A 110 -0.52 -8.09 7.30
C LYS A 110 -0.03 -6.74 6.77
N TYR A 111 -0.16 -5.70 7.60
CA TYR A 111 0.26 -4.35 7.28
C TYR A 111 1.61 -4.05 7.94
N TYR A 112 2.59 -3.75 7.13
CA TYR A 112 3.96 -3.53 7.56
C TYR A 112 4.43 -2.10 7.32
N SER A 113 5.37 -1.63 8.14
CA SER A 113 6.25 -0.51 7.87
C SER A 113 7.67 -1.03 7.75
N GLY A 114 8.40 -0.66 6.68
CA GLY A 114 9.72 -1.24 6.47
C GLY A 114 10.64 -0.43 5.56
N ASN A 115 11.62 -1.11 4.99
CA ASN A 115 12.57 -0.55 4.05
C ASN A 115 12.42 -1.19 2.66
N ILE A 116 13.14 -0.64 1.68
CA ILE A 116 13.02 -1.07 0.28
C ILE A 116 13.43 -2.54 0.11
N GLU A 117 14.43 -3.01 0.84
CA GLU A 117 14.89 -4.40 0.78
C GLU A 117 13.81 -5.36 1.30
N ALA A 118 13.07 -4.97 2.34
CA ALA A 118 11.94 -5.76 2.83
C ALA A 118 10.81 -5.82 1.81
N LEU A 119 10.45 -4.71 1.17
CA LEU A 119 9.47 -4.65 0.09
C LEU A 119 9.88 -5.55 -1.08
N GLN A 120 11.13 -5.42 -1.56
CA GLN A 120 11.67 -6.20 -2.66
C GLN A 120 11.64 -7.71 -2.35
N ASN A 121 12.02 -8.11 -1.12
CA ASN A 121 11.98 -9.50 -0.70
C ASN A 121 10.55 -10.07 -0.70
N GLU A 122 9.52 -9.26 -0.41
CA GLU A 122 8.13 -9.70 -0.48
C GLU A 122 7.68 -9.85 -1.95
N VAL A 123 8.01 -8.92 -2.82
CA VAL A 123 7.72 -9.00 -4.27
C VAL A 123 8.38 -10.23 -4.89
N CYS A 124 9.62 -10.57 -4.49
CA CYS A 124 10.36 -11.75 -4.95
C CYS A 124 9.69 -13.10 -4.60
N LYS A 125 8.69 -13.09 -3.72
CA LYS A 125 7.85 -14.28 -3.47
C LYS A 125 6.82 -14.55 -4.58
N GLY A 126 6.79 -13.70 -5.60
CA GLY A 126 5.89 -13.83 -6.74
C GLY A 126 4.55 -13.15 -6.55
N MET A 127 4.41 -12.30 -5.53
CA MET A 127 3.14 -11.66 -5.16
C MET A 127 3.20 -10.16 -5.35
N PRO A 128 2.15 -9.54 -5.94
CA PRO A 128 1.99 -8.08 -5.89
C PRO A 128 1.90 -7.61 -4.43
N VAL A 129 2.56 -6.50 -4.12
CA VAL A 129 2.56 -5.92 -2.78
C VAL A 129 1.91 -4.54 -2.85
N ILE A 130 0.78 -4.35 -2.18
CA ILE A 130 0.09 -3.04 -2.19
C ILE A 130 0.84 -2.11 -1.24
N VAL A 131 1.29 -0.97 -1.77
CA VAL A 131 1.93 0.11 -1.01
C VAL A 131 1.02 1.34 -0.96
N MET A 132 1.22 2.18 0.04
CA MET A 132 0.62 3.51 0.10
C MET A 132 1.72 4.54 -0.17
N ILE A 133 1.57 5.32 -1.23
CA ILE A 133 2.50 6.36 -1.65
C ILE A 133 1.80 7.71 -1.75
N ARG A 134 2.55 8.80 -1.81
CA ARG A 134 2.01 10.09 -2.26
C ARG A 134 1.87 10.08 -3.79
N VAL A 135 0.85 10.72 -4.31
CA VAL A 135 0.70 10.95 -5.76
C VAL A 135 1.86 11.80 -6.29
N ARG A 136 2.25 12.83 -5.51
CA ARG A 136 3.37 13.74 -5.76
C ARG A 136 4.01 14.17 -4.44
N ILE A 137 5.28 14.55 -4.46
CA ILE A 137 6.02 14.94 -3.25
C ILE A 137 5.44 16.21 -2.61
N ASP A 138 4.98 17.16 -3.42
CA ASP A 138 4.42 18.44 -3.00
C ASP A 138 2.95 18.36 -2.56
N LYS A 139 2.33 17.18 -2.64
CA LYS A 139 0.93 16.96 -2.26
C LYS A 139 0.81 15.87 -1.21
N ASN A 140 -0.07 16.07 -0.24
CA ASN A 140 -0.39 15.07 0.78
C ASN A 140 -1.51 14.10 0.32
N TRP A 141 -1.67 13.92 -0.97
CA TRP A 141 -2.63 12.97 -1.54
C TRP A 141 -2.01 11.59 -1.53
N LEU A 142 -2.65 10.69 -0.77
CA LEU A 142 -2.21 9.32 -0.62
C LEU A 142 -2.89 8.43 -1.66
N HIS A 143 -2.14 7.47 -2.16
CA HIS A 143 -2.54 6.60 -3.25
C HIS A 143 -2.07 5.17 -2.98
N TYR A 144 -2.98 4.21 -3.13
CA TYR A 144 -2.63 2.79 -3.08
C TYR A 144 -2.27 2.31 -4.47
N VAL A 145 -1.18 1.57 -4.57
CA VAL A 145 -0.72 1.00 -5.83
C VAL A 145 -0.01 -0.34 -5.60
N PRO A 146 -0.27 -1.39 -6.42
CA PRO A 146 0.46 -2.63 -6.35
C PRO A 146 1.87 -2.49 -6.94
N VAL A 147 2.89 -2.79 -6.13
CA VAL A 147 4.26 -3.02 -6.62
C VAL A 147 4.33 -4.44 -7.15
N VAL A 148 4.75 -4.58 -8.40
CA VAL A 148 4.81 -5.86 -9.11
C VAL A 148 6.22 -6.23 -9.55
N GLY A 149 7.19 -5.36 -9.34
CA GLY A 149 8.58 -5.64 -9.71
C GLY A 149 9.51 -4.48 -9.40
N PHE A 150 10.76 -4.72 -9.68
CA PHE A 150 11.84 -3.74 -9.56
C PHE A 150 13.06 -4.21 -10.37
N ASP A 151 13.95 -3.27 -10.69
CA ASP A 151 15.31 -3.51 -11.17
C ASP A 151 16.31 -2.66 -10.36
N ASP A 152 17.52 -2.47 -10.84
CA ASP A 152 18.54 -1.65 -10.16
C ASP A 152 18.11 -0.17 -10.06
N ARG A 153 17.34 0.35 -11.00
CA ARG A 153 16.98 1.76 -11.15
C ARG A 153 15.52 2.05 -10.78
N TYR A 154 14.59 1.16 -11.08
CA TYR A 154 13.16 1.41 -11.01
C TYR A 154 12.40 0.48 -10.08
N VAL A 155 11.26 0.96 -9.59
CA VAL A 155 10.16 0.18 -9.03
C VAL A 155 9.02 0.16 -10.05
N PHE A 156 8.47 -1.01 -10.33
CA PHE A 156 7.40 -1.24 -11.29
C PHE A 156 6.07 -1.40 -10.58
N VAL A 157 5.07 -0.62 -10.98
CA VAL A 157 3.75 -0.62 -10.34
C VAL A 157 2.63 -0.78 -11.36
N ALA A 158 1.54 -1.39 -10.94
CA ALA A 158 0.28 -1.46 -11.68
C ALA A 158 -0.57 -0.23 -11.30
N GLU A 159 -0.43 0.83 -12.09
CA GLU A 159 -1.01 2.15 -11.82
C GLU A 159 -2.44 2.24 -12.33
N SER A 160 -3.36 2.68 -11.48
CA SER A 160 -4.76 2.90 -11.82
C SER A 160 -5.12 4.37 -12.13
N LEU A 161 -4.24 5.33 -11.79
CA LEU A 161 -4.42 6.75 -12.14
C LEU A 161 -3.87 7.01 -13.55
N PRO A 162 -4.71 7.41 -14.51
CA PRO A 162 -4.29 7.55 -15.91
C PRO A 162 -3.17 8.57 -16.09
N GLU A 163 -3.17 9.66 -15.32
CA GLU A 163 -2.16 10.73 -15.39
C GLU A 163 -0.78 10.30 -14.88
N LEU A 164 -0.68 9.19 -14.18
CA LEU A 164 0.58 8.64 -13.65
C LEU A 164 1.15 7.51 -14.49
N VAL A 165 0.39 6.98 -15.45
CA VAL A 165 0.85 5.96 -16.38
C VAL A 165 1.96 6.54 -17.26
N ASN A 166 3.10 5.86 -17.35
CA ASN A 166 4.25 6.35 -18.10
C ASN A 166 4.93 5.30 -19.00
N CYS A 167 4.37 4.10 -19.08
CA CYS A 167 4.85 3.08 -20.01
C CYS A 167 3.74 2.06 -20.34
N ASN A 168 3.83 1.48 -21.54
CA ASN A 168 2.92 0.43 -22.03
C ASN A 168 3.69 -0.81 -22.53
N CYS A 169 4.92 -0.97 -22.10
CA CYS A 169 5.83 -1.99 -22.62
C CYS A 169 5.70 -3.35 -21.91
N ASN A 170 4.88 -3.47 -20.87
CA ASN A 170 4.69 -4.71 -20.14
C ASN A 170 3.23 -4.91 -19.74
N LYS A 171 2.77 -6.17 -19.69
CA LYS A 171 1.41 -6.52 -19.28
C LYS A 171 1.22 -6.55 -17.74
N CYS A 172 2.32 -6.55 -16.98
CA CYS A 172 2.26 -6.60 -15.52
C CYS A 172 2.28 -5.22 -14.88
N TYR A 173 2.84 -4.21 -15.55
CA TYR A 173 2.95 -2.85 -15.05
C TYR A 173 2.80 -1.82 -16.16
N ASN A 174 2.37 -0.62 -15.81
CA ASN A 174 2.19 0.52 -16.70
C ASN A 174 2.83 1.80 -16.15
N ARG A 175 3.56 1.69 -15.04
CA ARG A 175 4.33 2.80 -14.49
C ARG A 175 5.67 2.31 -13.93
N ARG A 176 6.74 3.03 -14.31
CA ARG A 176 8.09 2.89 -13.75
C ARG A 176 8.40 4.12 -12.90
N ILE A 177 8.81 3.90 -11.66
CA ILE A 177 9.15 4.97 -10.73
C ILE A 177 10.62 4.80 -10.35
N GLU A 178 11.45 5.81 -10.58
CA GLU A 178 12.86 5.75 -10.16
C GLU A 178 12.94 5.52 -8.64
N LYS A 179 13.80 4.59 -8.19
CA LYS A 179 13.87 4.17 -6.77
C LYS A 179 14.01 5.34 -5.80
N LYS A 180 14.89 6.31 -6.12
CA LYS A 180 15.05 7.50 -5.28
C LYS A 180 13.75 8.29 -5.13
N TYR A 181 13.04 8.48 -6.23
CA TYR A 181 11.76 9.17 -6.23
C TYR A 181 10.67 8.34 -5.55
N PHE A 182 10.64 7.03 -5.78
CA PHE A 182 9.72 6.11 -5.10
C PHE A 182 9.87 6.19 -3.57
N LEU A 183 11.10 6.19 -3.04
CA LEU A 183 11.35 6.30 -1.60
C LEU A 183 10.82 7.62 -1.01
N GLN A 184 10.90 8.72 -1.77
CA GLN A 184 10.32 10.00 -1.35
C GLN A 184 8.79 9.96 -1.33
N LEU A 185 8.16 9.38 -2.36
CA LEU A 185 6.70 9.19 -2.42
C LEU A 185 6.20 8.22 -1.34
N TRP A 186 6.96 7.17 -1.05
CA TRP A 186 6.60 6.13 -0.09
C TRP A 186 6.75 6.57 1.36
N ASN A 187 7.49 7.62 1.62
CA ASN A 187 7.55 8.25 2.94
C ASN A 187 6.28 9.08 3.18
N THR A 188 5.21 8.40 3.57
CA THR A 188 3.87 8.97 3.78
C THR A 188 3.64 9.51 5.19
N ALA A 189 4.66 9.53 6.06
CA ALA A 189 4.55 10.10 7.40
C ALA A 189 4.10 11.57 7.36
N MET A 190 3.15 11.89 8.20
CA MET A 190 2.62 13.24 8.40
C MET A 190 2.48 13.51 9.90
N LEU A 191 2.30 14.78 10.29
CA LEU A 191 2.12 15.15 11.69
C LEU A 191 0.97 14.38 12.36
N LYS A 192 -0.12 14.14 11.62
CA LYS A 192 -1.30 13.40 12.12
C LYS A 192 -1.09 11.88 12.19
N GLN A 193 -0.09 11.34 11.50
CA GLN A 193 0.18 9.91 11.42
C GLN A 193 1.70 9.65 11.24
N PRO A 194 2.52 9.98 12.25
CA PRO A 194 3.98 9.97 12.13
C PRO A 194 4.57 8.55 11.95
N LEU A 195 3.87 7.52 12.39
CA LEU A 195 4.32 6.13 12.31
C LEU A 195 4.04 5.48 10.94
N PHE A 196 3.14 6.06 10.13
CA PHE A 196 2.72 5.50 8.85
C PHE A 196 3.64 5.93 7.70
N ARG A 197 4.87 5.44 7.74
CA ARG A 197 5.88 5.64 6.70
C ARG A 197 6.27 4.30 6.09
N ASN A 198 6.54 4.30 4.79
CA ASN A 198 7.03 3.13 4.06
C ASN A 198 6.16 1.89 4.29
N THR A 199 4.83 2.07 4.18
CA THR A 199 3.87 1.04 4.54
C THR A 199 3.50 0.16 3.35
N PHE A 200 3.24 -1.13 3.61
CA PHE A 200 2.87 -2.11 2.59
C PHE A 200 2.07 -3.29 3.16
N TYR A 201 1.19 -3.84 2.32
CA TYR A 201 0.40 -5.02 2.63
C TYR A 201 1.02 -6.26 2.01
N VAL A 202 1.20 -7.29 2.84
CA VAL A 202 1.71 -8.60 2.42
C VAL A 202 0.65 -9.65 2.65
N VAL A 203 0.39 -10.47 1.64
CA VAL A 203 -0.46 -11.64 1.78
C VAL A 203 0.24 -12.69 2.64
N THR A 204 -0.43 -13.15 3.70
CA THR A 204 0.11 -14.15 4.63
C THR A 204 -0.54 -15.51 4.49
N LYS A 205 -1.79 -15.56 4.02
CA LYS A 205 -2.55 -16.78 3.76
C LYS A 205 -3.60 -16.49 2.70
N SER A 206 -3.76 -17.41 1.76
CA SER A 206 -4.88 -17.44 0.83
C SER A 206 -5.53 -18.81 0.92
N ASN A 207 -6.82 -18.85 1.20
CA ASN A 207 -7.64 -20.08 1.19
C ASN A 207 -8.29 -20.29 -0.19
N THR A 208 -7.89 -19.52 -1.20
CA THR A 208 -8.35 -19.74 -2.56
C THR A 208 -7.86 -21.10 -2.99
N LYS A 209 -8.76 -22.07 -3.14
CA LYS A 209 -8.47 -23.32 -3.84
C LYS A 209 -7.98 -22.90 -5.24
N LYS A 210 -6.76 -23.24 -5.60
CA LYS A 210 -6.36 -23.26 -7.00
C LYS A 210 -7.39 -24.16 -7.67
N GLY A 211 -8.17 -23.61 -8.59
CA GLY A 211 -9.08 -24.41 -9.41
C GLY A 211 -8.28 -25.56 -10.02
N GLU A 212 -8.71 -26.75 -9.74
CA GLU A 212 -8.33 -27.96 -10.45
C GLU A 212 -8.73 -27.86 -11.90
#